data_11da46d797cfc7880fd508a3f701d5ae
#
_entry.id   11da46d797cfc7880fd508a3f701d5ae
#
_cell.length_a   1.000
_cell.length_b   1.000
_cell.length_c   1.000
_cell.angle_alpha   90.00
_cell.angle_beta   90.00
_cell.angle_gamma   90.00
#
_symmetry.space_group_name_H-M   'P 1'
#
loop_
_entity.id
_entity.type
_entity.pdbx_description
1 polymer ?
#
loop_
_entity_poly.entity_id
_entity_poly.type
_entity_poly.pdbx_seq_one_letter_code
_entity_poly.pdbx_strand_id
1 'polypeptide(L)'
;QRQMCIRDRYEAADKIRLTPAYDLLNAVIVNPKDDEELALTLNGRKKKLQREDFIRSAATLGIENVIVERLINKYIKLLPKFETVIQNSFLSDELKGKYGELLKKRFARLAQRL
;
A
#
# COMPACT_ATOMS: atom_id res chain seq x y z
N GLN A 1 -6.66 -4.86 -14.42
CA GLN A 1 -7.73 -5.66 -13.83
C GLN A 1 -8.05 -5.10 -12.46
N ARG A 2 -9.20 -4.47 -12.32
CA ARG A 2 -9.64 -3.95 -11.03
C ARG A 2 -9.97 -5.14 -10.15
N GLN A 3 -9.25 -5.27 -9.05
CA GLN A 3 -9.47 -6.29 -8.04
C GLN A 3 -10.75 -6.01 -7.25
N MET A 4 -11.89 -6.06 -7.92
CA MET A 4 -13.17 -6.12 -7.23
C MET A 4 -13.35 -7.54 -6.70
N CYS A 5 -13.87 -7.70 -5.51
CA CYS A 5 -14.18 -8.97 -4.86
C CYS A 5 -13.00 -9.76 -4.24
N ILE A 6 -11.76 -9.34 -4.36
CA ILE A 6 -10.63 -10.05 -3.74
C ILE A 6 -10.61 -9.90 -2.21
N ARG A 7 -11.39 -8.97 -1.67
CA ARG A 7 -11.48 -8.72 -0.22
C ARG A 7 -12.90 -8.87 0.29
N ASP A 8 -13.56 -9.92 -0.16
CA ASP A 8 -14.83 -10.31 0.40
C ASP A 8 -14.67 -10.89 1.81
N ARG A 9 -15.78 -11.00 2.50
CA ARG A 9 -15.87 -11.73 3.75
C ARG A 9 -16.36 -13.14 3.48
N TYR A 10 -15.92 -14.09 4.28
CA TYR A 10 -16.49 -15.43 4.30
C TYR A 10 -16.91 -15.80 5.73
N GLU A 11 -17.92 -16.61 5.80
CA GLU A 11 -18.38 -17.19 7.05
C GLU A 11 -17.81 -18.61 7.18
N ALA A 12 -17.10 -18.85 8.26
CA ALA A 12 -16.65 -20.19 8.62
C ALA A 12 -16.76 -20.33 10.14
N ALA A 13 -17.47 -21.37 10.58
CA ALA A 13 -17.63 -21.69 12.01
C ALA A 13 -18.10 -20.48 12.84
N ASP A 14 -19.21 -19.86 12.46
CA ASP A 14 -19.85 -18.71 13.13
C ASP A 14 -18.98 -17.44 13.23
N LYS A 15 -17.90 -17.34 12.46
CA LYS A 15 -17.05 -16.15 12.42
C LYS A 15 -17.03 -15.53 11.04
N ILE A 16 -17.37 -14.25 11.00
CA ILE A 16 -17.22 -13.43 9.79
C ILE A 16 -15.78 -12.90 9.77
N ARG A 17 -15.04 -13.18 8.71
CA ARG A 17 -13.67 -12.71 8.51
C ARG A 17 -13.51 -12.11 7.13
N LEU A 18 -12.53 -11.23 6.99
CA LEU A 18 -12.05 -10.85 5.66
C LEU A 18 -11.33 -12.04 5.03
N THR A 19 -11.53 -12.24 3.73
CA THR A 19 -10.74 -13.19 2.97
C THR A 19 -9.26 -12.78 2.99
N PRO A 20 -8.33 -13.72 2.83
CA PRO A 20 -6.94 -13.39 2.59
C PRO A 20 -6.81 -12.41 1.41
N ALA A 21 -5.81 -11.57 1.45
CA ALA A 21 -5.49 -10.70 0.32
C ALA A 21 -4.81 -11.55 -0.77
N TYR A 22 -5.52 -11.77 -1.88
CA TYR A 22 -5.02 -12.48 -3.06
C TYR A 22 -4.44 -11.51 -4.08
N ASP A 23 -3.63 -12.00 -5.01
CA ASP A 23 -3.11 -11.26 -6.18
C ASP A 23 -2.53 -9.88 -5.84
N LEU A 24 -1.74 -9.80 -4.79
CA LEU A 24 -1.04 -8.57 -4.43
C LEU A 24 0.12 -8.34 -5.40
N LEU A 25 -0.18 -7.66 -6.49
CA LEU A 25 0.79 -7.30 -7.52
C LEU A 25 0.94 -5.78 -7.61
N ASN A 26 2.17 -5.32 -7.76
CA ASN A 26 2.42 -3.92 -8.04
C ASN A 26 2.18 -3.63 -9.54
N ALA A 27 1.05 -3.01 -9.85
CA ALA A 27 0.62 -2.75 -11.22
C ALA A 27 1.61 -1.87 -12.00
N VAL A 28 2.23 -0.88 -11.36
CA VAL A 28 3.17 0.05 -12.02
C VAL A 28 4.43 -0.66 -12.50
N ILE A 29 4.88 -1.70 -11.81
CA ILE A 29 6.06 -2.47 -12.23
C ILE A 29 5.76 -3.34 -13.44
N VAL A 30 4.55 -3.87 -13.51
CA VAL A 30 4.10 -4.74 -14.62
C VAL A 30 3.62 -3.91 -15.81
N ASN A 31 2.96 -2.80 -15.54
CA ASN A 31 2.45 -1.88 -16.55
C ASN A 31 2.89 -0.44 -16.23
N PRO A 32 4.07 0.01 -16.69
CA PRO A 32 4.58 1.35 -16.42
C PRO A 32 3.72 2.50 -16.96
N LYS A 33 2.78 2.22 -17.86
CA LYS A 33 1.82 3.21 -18.39
C LYS A 33 0.71 3.53 -17.38
N ASP A 34 0.48 2.66 -16.39
CA ASP A 34 -0.49 2.87 -15.33
C ASP A 34 0.19 3.62 -14.18
N ASP A 35 -0.10 4.91 -14.06
CA ASP A 35 0.44 5.76 -13.01
C ASP A 35 -0.45 5.86 -11.76
N GLU A 36 -1.59 5.15 -11.74
CA GLU A 36 -2.48 5.11 -10.59
C GLU A 36 -1.88 4.26 -9.47
N GLU A 37 -1.86 4.81 -8.26
CA GLU A 37 -1.37 4.11 -7.06
C GLU A 37 -2.47 3.31 -6.38
N LEU A 38 -3.73 3.74 -6.55
CA LEU A 38 -4.93 3.09 -6.03
C LEU A 38 -6.00 2.96 -7.10
N ALA A 39 -6.74 1.86 -7.08
CA ALA A 39 -7.89 1.66 -7.94
C ALA A 39 -9.05 2.61 -7.59
N LEU A 40 -9.24 2.87 -6.30
CA LEU A 40 -10.23 3.81 -5.77
C LEU A 40 -9.54 5.09 -5.29
N THR A 41 -10.27 6.19 -5.26
CA THR A 41 -9.74 7.45 -4.74
C THR A 41 -9.55 7.40 -3.23
N LEU A 42 -8.46 7.99 -2.76
CA LEU A 42 -8.20 8.31 -1.37
C LEU A 42 -8.11 9.84 -1.25
N ASN A 43 -8.97 10.47 -0.46
CA ASN A 43 -9.05 11.93 -0.37
C ASN A 43 -9.16 12.62 -1.76
N GLY A 44 -9.96 12.01 -2.66
CA GLY A 44 -10.16 12.49 -4.04
C GLY A 44 -8.98 12.25 -5.00
N ARG A 45 -7.93 11.56 -4.58
CA ARG A 45 -6.73 11.29 -5.38
C ARG A 45 -6.50 9.80 -5.59
N LYS A 46 -5.94 9.45 -6.74
CA LYS A 46 -5.50 8.08 -7.07
C LYS A 46 -3.99 7.95 -7.22
N LYS A 47 -3.30 9.05 -7.32
CA LYS A 47 -1.85 9.12 -7.55
C LYS A 47 -1.20 10.23 -6.75
N LYS A 48 0.12 10.12 -6.57
CA LYS A 48 0.94 11.06 -5.77
C LYS A 48 0.41 11.22 -4.35
N LEU A 49 -0.07 10.11 -3.78
CA LEU A 49 -0.61 10.09 -2.43
C LEU A 49 0.46 10.50 -1.41
N GLN A 50 0.03 11.29 -0.44
CA GLN A 50 0.86 11.81 0.63
C GLN A 50 0.30 11.36 1.99
N ARG A 51 1.08 11.53 3.04
CA ARG A 51 0.66 11.24 4.42
C ARG A 51 -0.66 11.87 4.79
N GLU A 52 -0.85 13.13 4.40
CA GLU A 52 -2.08 13.90 4.66
C GLU A 52 -3.33 13.27 4.05
N ASP A 53 -3.22 12.66 2.88
CA ASP A 53 -4.36 12.01 2.23
C ASP A 53 -4.87 10.82 3.06
N PHE A 54 -3.97 10.08 3.69
CA PHE A 54 -4.33 8.99 4.60
C PHE A 54 -4.97 9.51 5.88
N ILE A 55 -4.41 10.57 6.46
CA ILE A 55 -4.92 11.20 7.68
C ILE A 55 -6.34 11.71 7.48
N ARG A 56 -6.58 12.47 6.39
CA ARG A 56 -7.91 13.00 6.09
C ARG A 56 -8.93 11.91 5.81
N SER A 57 -8.56 10.91 5.02
CA SER A 57 -9.47 9.78 4.74
C SER A 57 -9.79 8.99 6.00
N ALA A 58 -8.83 8.78 6.89
CA ALA A 58 -9.05 8.10 8.16
C ALA A 58 -10.00 8.90 9.07
N ALA A 59 -9.87 10.22 9.10
CA ALA A 59 -10.78 11.09 9.85
C ALA A 59 -12.24 10.95 9.39
N THR A 60 -12.48 10.81 8.08
CA THR A 60 -13.84 10.56 7.56
C THR A 60 -14.43 9.22 8.00
N LEU A 61 -13.57 8.27 8.38
CA LEU A 61 -13.96 6.95 8.91
C LEU A 61 -14.01 6.93 10.46
N GLY A 62 -13.83 8.07 11.11
CA GLY A 62 -13.80 8.15 12.57
C GLY A 62 -12.53 7.57 13.21
N ILE A 63 -11.45 7.40 12.44
CA ILE A 63 -10.18 6.89 12.94
C ILE A 63 -9.33 8.08 13.44
N GLU A 64 -8.92 8.02 14.68
CA GLU A 64 -8.11 9.07 15.31
C GLU A 64 -6.75 9.21 14.62
N ASN A 65 -6.30 10.46 14.50
CA ASN A 65 -5.03 10.78 13.85
C ASN A 65 -3.83 10.04 14.49
N VAL A 66 -3.82 9.91 15.81
CA VAL A 66 -2.74 9.21 16.53
C VAL A 66 -2.60 7.75 16.09
N ILE A 67 -3.70 7.10 15.73
CA ILE A 67 -3.69 5.71 15.24
C ILE A 67 -3.05 5.65 13.87
N VAL A 68 -3.44 6.55 12.96
CA VAL A 68 -2.88 6.64 11.60
C VAL A 68 -1.39 6.91 11.65
N GLU A 69 -0.97 7.89 12.46
CA GLU A 69 0.43 8.23 12.67
C GLU A 69 1.25 7.02 13.14
N ARG A 70 0.73 6.29 14.12
CA ARG A 70 1.37 5.08 14.64
C ARG A 70 1.53 4.01 13.57
N LEU A 71 0.49 3.80 12.75
CA LEU A 71 0.53 2.84 11.65
C LEU A 71 1.57 3.24 10.59
N ILE A 72 1.55 4.49 10.14
CA ILE A 72 2.51 4.98 9.15
C ILE A 72 3.94 4.82 9.68
N ASN A 73 4.21 5.23 10.91
CA ASN A 73 5.53 5.09 11.52
C ASN A 73 5.96 3.63 11.66
N LYS A 74 5.02 2.72 11.96
CA LYS A 74 5.28 1.27 11.97
C LYS A 74 5.74 0.79 10.59
N TYR A 75 5.04 1.17 9.52
CA TYR A 75 5.41 0.76 8.17
C TYR A 75 6.74 1.36 7.73
N ILE A 76 7.01 2.62 8.06
CA ILE A 76 8.32 3.25 7.75
C ILE A 76 9.47 2.46 8.37
N LYS A 77 9.32 1.98 9.61
CA LYS A 77 10.33 1.15 10.28
C LYS A 77 10.52 -0.22 9.63
N LEU A 78 9.55 -0.70 8.86
CA LEU A 78 9.61 -1.97 8.16
C LEU A 78 10.32 -1.89 6.80
N LEU A 79 10.69 -0.71 6.34
CA LEU A 79 11.32 -0.51 5.04
C LEU A 79 12.51 -1.46 4.79
N PRO A 80 13.47 -1.66 5.71
CA PRO A 80 14.58 -2.58 5.49
C PRO A 80 14.13 -4.03 5.29
N LYS A 81 13.05 -4.45 5.96
CA LYS A 81 12.48 -5.78 5.78
C LYS A 81 11.86 -5.95 4.40
N PHE A 82 11.17 -4.93 3.90
CA PHE A 82 10.65 -4.95 2.54
C PHE A 82 11.76 -5.03 1.50
N GLU A 83 12.85 -4.29 1.68
CA GLU A 83 14.02 -4.36 0.81
C GLU A 83 14.62 -5.78 0.81
N THR A 84 14.76 -6.40 1.98
CA THR A 84 15.25 -7.78 2.10
C THR A 84 14.35 -8.77 1.34
N VAL A 85 13.02 -8.63 1.46
CA VAL A 85 12.07 -9.50 0.74
C VAL A 85 12.21 -9.33 -0.78
N ILE A 86 12.37 -8.10 -1.27
CA ILE A 86 12.58 -7.83 -2.68
C ILE A 86 13.89 -8.50 -3.17
N GLN A 87 14.97 -8.36 -2.43
CA GLN A 87 16.27 -8.93 -2.79
C GLN A 87 16.23 -10.48 -2.84
N ASN A 88 15.50 -11.10 -1.94
CA ASN A 88 15.34 -12.56 -1.87
C ASN A 88 14.21 -13.10 -2.78
N SER A 89 13.53 -12.25 -3.53
CA SER A 89 12.46 -12.65 -4.44
C SER A 89 13.02 -13.28 -5.73
N PHE A 90 12.15 -13.94 -6.49
CA PHE A 90 12.47 -14.50 -7.81
C PHE A 90 12.43 -13.47 -8.95
N LEU A 91 12.33 -12.19 -8.65
CA LEU A 91 12.37 -11.12 -9.64
C LEU A 91 13.76 -11.03 -10.28
N SER A 92 13.82 -10.59 -11.55
CA SER A 92 15.10 -10.25 -12.17
C SER A 92 15.77 -9.07 -11.45
N ASP A 93 17.08 -8.94 -11.56
CA ASP A 93 17.83 -7.86 -10.89
C ASP A 93 17.37 -6.48 -11.33
N GLU A 94 16.99 -6.33 -12.60
CA GLU A 94 16.38 -5.10 -13.11
C GLU A 94 15.06 -4.76 -12.40
N LEU A 95 14.18 -5.74 -12.24
CA LEU A 95 12.90 -5.55 -11.55
C LEU A 95 13.08 -5.31 -10.05
N LYS A 96 14.04 -5.97 -9.40
CA LYS A 96 14.41 -5.70 -8.00
C LYS A 96 14.83 -4.25 -7.81
N GLY A 97 15.68 -3.72 -8.73
CA GLY A 97 16.10 -2.32 -8.71
C GLY A 97 14.91 -1.36 -8.84
N LYS A 98 14.10 -1.54 -9.86
CA LYS A 98 12.90 -0.70 -10.11
C LYS A 98 11.94 -0.74 -8.91
N TYR A 99 11.73 -1.92 -8.32
CA TYR A 99 10.85 -2.09 -7.16
C TYR A 99 11.39 -1.37 -5.93
N GLY A 100 12.69 -1.50 -5.66
CA GLY A 100 13.37 -0.85 -4.56
C GLY A 100 13.29 0.69 -4.66
N GLU A 101 13.54 1.25 -5.84
CA GLU A 101 13.42 2.69 -6.08
C GLU A 101 11.99 3.20 -5.89
N LEU A 102 11.00 2.48 -6.45
CA LEU A 102 9.59 2.82 -6.29
C LEU A 102 9.18 2.79 -4.81
N LEU A 103 9.61 1.76 -4.08
CA LEU A 103 9.36 1.62 -2.65
C LEU A 103 9.92 2.81 -1.87
N LYS A 104 11.20 3.13 -2.05
CA LYS A 104 11.86 4.26 -1.39
C LYS A 104 11.16 5.58 -1.68
N LYS A 105 10.80 5.82 -2.94
CA LYS A 105 10.07 7.02 -3.36
C LYS A 105 8.72 7.17 -2.65
N ARG A 106 7.97 6.07 -2.52
CA ARG A 106 6.66 6.09 -1.84
C ARG A 106 6.79 6.25 -0.34
N PHE A 107 7.76 5.57 0.27
CA PHE A 107 8.04 5.74 1.70
C PHE A 107 8.52 7.14 2.06
N ALA A 108 9.34 7.76 1.22
CA ALA A 108 9.76 9.15 1.42
C ALA A 108 8.56 10.11 1.52
N ARG A 109 7.54 9.93 0.68
CA ARG A 109 6.30 10.73 0.73
C ARG A 109 5.50 10.51 2.02
N LEU A 110 5.46 9.28 2.52
CA LEU A 110 4.80 8.97 3.79
C LEU A 110 5.59 9.48 4.99
N ALA A 111 6.91 9.59 4.89
CA ALA A 111 7.77 10.09 5.96
C ALA A 111 7.74 11.61 6.10
N GLN A 112 7.41 12.34 5.04
CA GLN A 112 7.30 13.80 5.08
C GLN A 112 6.18 14.19 6.05
N ARG A 113 6.59 14.91 7.12
CA ARG A 113 5.67 15.68 7.98
C ARG A 113 5.58 17.09 7.39
N LEU A 114 4.39 17.58 7.25
CA LEU A 114 4.16 18.99 6.96
C LEU A 114 4.63 19.83 8.13
#